data_dfbad72c64c4667ff560c2f613113a91
#
_entry.id   dfbad72c64c4667ff560c2f613113a91
#
_cell.length_a   1.000
_cell.length_b   1.000
_cell.length_c   1.000
_cell.angle_alpha   90.00
_cell.angle_beta   90.00
_cell.angle_gamma   90.00
#
_symmetry.space_group_name_H-M   'P 1'
#
loop_
_entity.id
_entity.type
_entity.pdbx_description
1 polymer ?
#
loop_
_entity_poly.entity_id
_entity_poly.type
_entity_poly.pdbx_seq_one_letter_code
_entity_poly.pdbx_strand_id
1 'polypeptide(L)'
;ANDGTPYFLTANHCYSNPANWAFRFGWISPDPVCATTANSTNGPTNMTLSGATLRARDAGSDFALVEINQAIPEEWDRVFAGWDKSEITPEFTVGIHHPAGDIMKVCRDNDQPIQANNAGAQTWEITTAGGGWEIGVTEPGSSGSPLFDNEGRIIGQLYGGGAACSGTVDNGLFDYYGRLGVSW
;
A
#
# COMPACT_ATOMS: atom_id res chain seq x y z
N ALA A 1 -0.40 -0.72 15.91
CA ALA A 1 0.06 -0.22 17.22
C ALA A 1 0.57 -1.39 18.06
N ASN A 2 1.47 -1.13 19.01
CA ASN A 2 2.04 -2.19 19.86
C ASN A 2 1.06 -2.72 20.94
N ASP A 3 -0.15 -2.21 20.96
CA ASP A 3 -1.22 -2.58 21.90
C ASP A 3 -2.20 -3.60 21.31
N GLY A 4 -1.94 -4.07 20.08
CA GLY A 4 -2.80 -5.02 19.38
C GLY A 4 -4.06 -4.42 18.75
N THR A 5 -4.26 -3.10 18.84
CA THR A 5 -5.41 -2.43 18.20
C THR A 5 -5.33 -2.61 16.67
N PRO A 6 -6.40 -3.12 16.03
CA PRO A 6 -6.38 -3.48 14.62
C PRO A 6 -6.58 -2.25 13.72
N TYR A 7 -5.61 -1.32 13.77
CA TYR A 7 -5.59 -0.19 12.85
C TYR A 7 -5.25 -0.62 11.44
N PHE A 8 -5.96 -0.01 10.49
CA PHE A 8 -5.73 -0.19 9.06
C PHE A 8 -5.51 1.16 8.40
N LEU A 9 -4.32 1.33 7.80
CA LEU A 9 -3.94 2.52 7.03
C LEU A 9 -4.40 2.36 5.59
N THR A 10 -4.97 3.42 5.01
CA THR A 10 -5.37 3.47 3.61
C THR A 10 -5.36 4.92 3.11
N ALA A 11 -5.73 5.14 1.84
CA ALA A 11 -5.84 6.47 1.25
C ALA A 11 -7.16 7.16 1.61
N ASN A 12 -7.12 8.50 1.78
CA ASN A 12 -8.32 9.29 2.04
C ASN A 12 -9.30 9.27 0.84
N HIS A 13 -8.79 9.26 -0.40
CA HIS A 13 -9.65 9.17 -1.57
C HIS A 13 -10.42 7.84 -1.69
N CYS A 14 -9.94 6.77 -1.02
CA CYS A 14 -10.65 5.49 -0.92
C CYS A 14 -11.75 5.51 0.15
N TYR A 15 -11.76 6.53 1.02
CA TYR A 15 -12.66 6.56 2.17
C TYR A 15 -14.11 6.76 1.76
N SER A 16 -14.94 5.75 1.99
CA SER A 16 -16.38 5.79 1.81
C SER A 16 -17.04 4.73 2.69
N ASN A 17 -17.88 5.13 3.65
CA ASN A 17 -18.68 4.25 4.49
C ASN A 17 -17.92 3.01 5.05
N PRO A 18 -16.93 3.18 5.93
CA PRO A 18 -16.06 2.08 6.39
C PRO A 18 -16.83 1.00 7.18
N ALA A 19 -18.04 1.29 7.67
CA ALA A 19 -18.88 0.28 8.33
C ALA A 19 -19.24 -0.91 7.41
N ASN A 20 -19.15 -0.72 6.09
CA ASN A 20 -19.47 -1.75 5.09
C ASN A 20 -18.21 -2.37 4.44
N TRP A 21 -17.03 -1.99 4.88
CA TRP A 21 -15.80 -2.55 4.32
C TRP A 21 -15.61 -4.01 4.71
N ALA A 22 -15.02 -4.76 3.78
CA ALA A 22 -14.53 -6.11 4.03
C ALA A 22 -13.00 -6.12 3.98
N PHE A 23 -12.38 -6.64 5.03
CA PHE A 23 -10.93 -6.78 5.16
C PHE A 23 -10.56 -8.23 4.95
N ARG A 24 -9.95 -8.54 3.81
CA ARG A 24 -9.54 -9.90 3.47
C ARG A 24 -8.05 -10.06 3.77
N PHE A 25 -7.74 -10.99 4.66
CA PHE A 25 -6.37 -11.33 5.05
C PHE A 25 -5.86 -12.53 4.25
N GLY A 26 -4.54 -12.58 4.02
CA GLY A 26 -3.92 -13.71 3.34
C GLY A 26 -4.34 -13.88 1.88
N TRP A 27 -4.73 -12.80 1.20
CA TRP A 27 -5.06 -12.81 -0.23
C TRP A 27 -3.77 -12.93 -1.06
N ILE A 28 -3.11 -14.07 -0.92
CA ILE A 28 -1.81 -14.40 -1.52
C ILE A 28 -2.01 -15.70 -2.30
N SER A 29 -1.43 -15.79 -3.50
CA SER A 29 -1.50 -17.04 -4.26
C SER A 29 -0.67 -18.12 -3.60
N PRO A 30 -1.20 -19.36 -3.46
CA PRO A 30 -0.39 -20.49 -3.06
C PRO A 30 0.62 -20.91 -4.14
N ASP A 31 0.33 -20.58 -5.41
CA ASP A 31 1.18 -20.87 -6.58
C ASP A 31 1.43 -19.56 -7.36
N PRO A 32 2.30 -18.67 -6.87
CA PRO A 32 2.54 -17.39 -7.52
C PRO A 32 3.24 -17.59 -8.88
N VAL A 33 2.71 -16.91 -9.89
CA VAL A 33 3.33 -16.82 -11.22
C VAL A 33 3.91 -15.43 -11.37
N CYS A 34 5.23 -15.34 -11.52
CA CYS A 34 5.95 -14.08 -11.59
C CYS A 34 6.30 -13.70 -13.01
N ALA A 35 6.25 -12.38 -13.30
CA ALA A 35 6.72 -11.77 -14.57
C ALA A 35 6.19 -12.44 -15.84
N THR A 36 4.92 -12.87 -15.83
CA THR A 36 4.22 -13.45 -16.99
C THR A 36 2.81 -12.88 -17.10
N THR A 37 2.14 -13.11 -18.22
CA THR A 37 0.73 -12.77 -18.44
C THR A 37 -0.24 -13.86 -17.95
N ALA A 38 0.28 -14.97 -17.41
CA ALA A 38 -0.55 -16.04 -16.85
C ALA A 38 -1.16 -15.61 -15.52
N ASN A 39 -2.41 -16.00 -15.27
CA ASN A 39 -3.06 -15.75 -13.99
C ASN A 39 -2.50 -16.67 -12.91
N SER A 40 -2.20 -16.10 -11.74
CA SER A 40 -1.91 -16.88 -10.55
C SER A 40 -3.19 -17.45 -9.93
N THR A 41 -3.08 -18.53 -9.17
CA THR A 41 -4.20 -19.08 -8.41
C THR A 41 -4.64 -18.10 -7.32
N ASN A 42 -5.94 -17.91 -7.15
CA ASN A 42 -6.49 -17.06 -6.09
C ASN A 42 -6.12 -17.57 -4.69
N GLY A 43 -5.93 -16.64 -3.77
CA GLY A 43 -5.72 -16.92 -2.36
C GLY A 43 -7.00 -17.38 -1.63
N PRO A 44 -6.89 -17.72 -0.33
CA PRO A 44 -8.03 -18.10 0.49
C PRO A 44 -8.97 -16.92 0.77
N THR A 45 -10.25 -17.19 0.99
CA THR A 45 -11.27 -16.16 1.27
C THR A 45 -11.87 -16.26 2.68
N ASN A 46 -11.48 -17.27 3.45
CA ASN A 46 -12.04 -17.57 4.77
C ASN A 46 -11.54 -16.64 5.89
N MET A 47 -10.47 -15.87 5.65
CA MET A 47 -9.96 -14.88 6.60
C MET A 47 -10.47 -13.48 6.25
N THR A 48 -11.73 -13.21 6.57
CA THR A 48 -12.37 -11.92 6.26
C THR A 48 -13.05 -11.35 7.49
N LEU A 49 -12.75 -10.08 7.80
CA LEU A 49 -13.44 -9.27 8.81
C LEU A 49 -14.27 -8.20 8.11
N SER A 50 -15.27 -7.64 8.80
CA SER A 50 -16.16 -6.63 8.23
C SER A 50 -16.34 -5.45 9.15
N GLY A 51 -16.43 -4.28 8.54
CA GLY A 51 -16.72 -3.02 9.22
C GLY A 51 -15.52 -2.43 9.94
N ALA A 52 -15.41 -1.10 9.85
CA ALA A 52 -14.40 -0.33 10.55
C ALA A 52 -14.95 1.02 10.99
N THR A 53 -14.26 1.64 11.93
CA THR A 53 -14.53 2.97 12.46
C THR A 53 -13.41 3.91 12.10
N LEU A 54 -13.73 5.08 11.54
CA LEU A 54 -12.74 6.12 11.24
C LEU A 54 -12.06 6.60 12.52
N ARG A 55 -10.73 6.70 12.49
CA ARG A 55 -9.92 7.28 13.57
C ARG A 55 -9.33 8.62 13.20
N ALA A 56 -8.75 8.73 12.00
CA ALA A 56 -8.20 9.97 11.48
C ALA A 56 -8.18 9.94 9.96
N ARG A 57 -8.25 11.12 9.32
CA ARG A 57 -7.99 11.27 7.89
C ARG A 57 -7.59 12.70 7.56
N ASP A 58 -6.82 12.86 6.49
CA ASP A 58 -6.43 14.17 5.98
C ASP A 58 -6.23 14.10 4.45
N ALA A 59 -6.70 15.12 3.75
CA ALA A 59 -6.52 15.22 2.30
C ALA A 59 -5.14 15.76 1.90
N GLY A 60 -4.47 16.49 2.80
CA GLY A 60 -3.17 17.11 2.53
C GLY A 60 -2.02 16.09 2.40
N SER A 61 -2.26 14.85 2.80
CA SER A 61 -1.38 13.70 2.58
C SER A 61 -2.14 12.48 2.07
N ASP A 62 -3.40 12.66 1.69
CA ASP A 62 -4.31 11.57 1.25
C ASP A 62 -4.40 10.40 2.23
N PHE A 63 -4.37 10.68 3.52
CA PHE A 63 -4.28 9.71 4.61
C PHE A 63 -5.66 9.37 5.17
N ALA A 64 -5.93 8.08 5.43
CA ALA A 64 -7.04 7.62 6.25
C ALA A 64 -6.61 6.46 7.14
N LEU A 65 -6.91 6.56 8.43
CA LEU A 65 -6.71 5.52 9.43
C LEU A 65 -8.07 5.07 9.95
N VAL A 66 -8.35 3.80 9.84
CA VAL A 66 -9.55 3.18 10.40
C VAL A 66 -9.15 2.11 11.42
N GLU A 67 -10.05 1.78 12.31
CA GLU A 67 -9.93 0.64 13.21
C GLU A 67 -10.96 -0.40 12.81
N ILE A 68 -10.53 -1.62 12.56
CA ILE A 68 -11.41 -2.74 12.25
C ILE A 68 -12.26 -3.05 13.48
N ASN A 69 -13.58 -3.17 13.31
CA ASN A 69 -14.53 -3.32 14.44
C ASN A 69 -14.43 -4.67 15.15
N GLN A 70 -13.66 -5.60 14.61
CA GLN A 70 -13.49 -6.96 15.11
C GLN A 70 -12.01 -7.22 15.43
N ALA A 71 -11.74 -7.98 16.48
CA ALA A 71 -10.39 -8.44 16.76
C ALA A 71 -9.92 -9.38 15.64
N ILE A 72 -8.64 -9.27 15.28
CA ILE A 72 -8.01 -10.21 14.35
C ILE A 72 -7.78 -11.52 15.11
N PRO A 73 -8.31 -12.66 14.65
CA PRO A 73 -8.10 -13.95 15.31
C PRO A 73 -6.62 -14.32 15.42
N GLU A 74 -6.17 -14.73 16.59
CA GLU A 74 -4.76 -15.09 16.85
C GLU A 74 -4.29 -16.23 15.95
N GLU A 75 -5.18 -17.18 15.68
CA GLU A 75 -4.89 -18.35 14.82
C GLU A 75 -4.60 -17.98 13.36
N TRP A 76 -4.85 -16.74 12.94
CA TRP A 76 -4.47 -16.26 11.61
C TRP A 76 -2.98 -15.91 11.51
N ASP A 77 -2.27 -15.87 12.65
CA ASP A 77 -0.84 -15.59 12.73
C ASP A 77 -0.45 -14.33 11.94
N ARG A 78 -1.12 -13.19 12.23
CA ARG A 78 -0.88 -11.91 11.58
C ARG A 78 -0.02 -11.01 12.45
N VAL A 79 0.86 -10.27 11.80
CA VAL A 79 1.72 -9.29 12.44
C VAL A 79 1.32 -7.87 12.04
N PHE A 80 1.57 -6.93 12.93
CA PHE A 80 1.41 -5.50 12.63
C PHE A 80 2.71 -4.98 12.05
N ALA A 81 2.61 -4.22 10.95
CA ALA A 81 3.77 -3.56 10.36
C ALA A 81 4.29 -2.43 11.27
N GLY A 82 5.60 -2.27 11.31
CA GLY A 82 6.24 -1.09 11.85
C GLY A 82 5.99 0.12 10.95
N TRP A 83 6.24 1.33 11.49
CA TRP A 83 6.09 2.57 10.74
C TRP A 83 7.15 3.59 11.15
N ASP A 84 7.45 4.53 10.25
CA ASP A 84 8.35 5.65 10.50
C ASP A 84 7.74 6.96 9.98
N LYS A 85 7.71 7.95 10.85
CA LYS A 85 7.24 9.31 10.55
C LYS A 85 8.37 10.34 10.49
N SER A 86 9.61 9.91 10.53
CA SER A 86 10.77 10.81 10.63
C SER A 86 11.02 11.65 9.39
N GLU A 87 10.39 11.35 8.27
CA GLU A 87 10.58 12.04 6.98
C GLU A 87 12.02 11.90 6.43
N ILE A 88 12.80 10.97 6.96
CA ILE A 88 14.13 10.64 6.42
C ILE A 88 13.92 9.89 5.10
N THR A 89 14.58 10.37 4.04
CA THR A 89 14.51 9.72 2.73
C THR A 89 15.19 8.34 2.79
N PRO A 90 14.48 7.24 2.48
CA PRO A 90 15.06 5.90 2.50
C PRO A 90 16.01 5.68 1.32
N GLU A 91 16.87 4.66 1.40
CA GLU A 91 17.78 4.29 0.32
C GLU A 91 17.06 3.71 -0.89
N PHE A 92 15.99 2.95 -0.64
CA PHE A 92 15.10 2.35 -1.64
C PHE A 92 13.71 2.16 -1.02
N THR A 93 12.73 1.86 -1.86
CA THR A 93 11.36 1.63 -1.39
C THR A 93 10.75 0.33 -1.92
N VAL A 94 9.80 -0.20 -1.15
CA VAL A 94 9.03 -1.39 -1.53
C VAL A 94 7.54 -1.11 -1.33
N GLY A 95 6.74 -1.39 -2.36
CA GLY A 95 5.29 -1.41 -2.28
C GLY A 95 4.76 -2.83 -2.20
N ILE A 96 3.76 -3.07 -1.35
CA ILE A 96 3.01 -4.33 -1.29
C ILE A 96 1.54 -3.99 -1.51
N HIS A 97 0.94 -4.51 -2.56
CA HIS A 97 -0.36 -4.04 -3.03
C HIS A 97 -1.21 -5.15 -3.69
N HIS A 98 -2.45 -4.81 -4.00
CA HIS A 98 -3.43 -5.67 -4.66
C HIS A 98 -4.00 -4.96 -5.91
N PRO A 99 -3.29 -4.98 -7.05
CA PRO A 99 -3.73 -4.30 -8.27
C PRO A 99 -5.03 -4.91 -8.80
N ALA A 100 -6.02 -4.07 -9.14
CA ALA A 100 -7.32 -4.50 -9.67
C ALA A 100 -8.05 -5.55 -8.82
N GLY A 101 -7.77 -5.63 -7.51
CA GLY A 101 -8.28 -6.67 -6.62
C GLY A 101 -7.63 -8.04 -6.79
N ASP A 102 -6.56 -8.14 -7.56
CA ASP A 102 -5.77 -9.36 -7.72
C ASP A 102 -5.05 -9.73 -6.43
N ILE A 103 -4.43 -10.91 -6.41
CA ILE A 103 -3.59 -11.39 -5.31
C ILE A 103 -2.45 -10.41 -5.03
N MET A 104 -1.87 -10.53 -3.83
CA MET A 104 -0.75 -9.67 -3.41
C MET A 104 0.39 -9.66 -4.42
N LYS A 105 0.83 -8.46 -4.75
CA LYS A 105 1.99 -8.16 -5.61
C LYS A 105 2.97 -7.30 -4.83
N VAL A 106 4.21 -7.30 -5.31
CA VAL A 106 5.31 -6.51 -4.76
C VAL A 106 5.91 -5.69 -5.88
N CYS A 107 6.17 -4.42 -5.61
CA CYS A 107 7.00 -3.56 -6.45
C CYS A 107 8.16 -2.99 -5.64
N ARG A 108 9.27 -2.70 -6.30
CA ARG A 108 10.46 -2.12 -5.69
C ARG A 108 11.09 -1.08 -6.60
N ASP A 109 11.41 0.05 -6.03
CA ASP A 109 12.26 1.09 -6.60
C ASP A 109 13.60 1.06 -5.85
N ASN A 110 14.69 0.93 -6.58
CA ASN A 110 16.05 0.91 -6.01
C ASN A 110 16.61 2.32 -5.79
N ASP A 111 15.94 3.32 -6.32
CA ASP A 111 16.32 4.71 -6.15
C ASP A 111 15.66 5.35 -4.93
N GLN A 112 16.19 6.47 -4.48
CA GLN A 112 15.60 7.23 -3.39
C GLN A 112 14.35 7.96 -3.88
N PRO A 113 13.20 7.85 -3.17
CA PRO A 113 12.04 8.64 -3.50
C PRO A 113 12.31 10.12 -3.19
N ILE A 114 11.61 11.01 -3.86
CA ILE A 114 11.69 12.44 -3.59
C ILE A 114 10.46 12.94 -2.84
N GLN A 115 10.66 13.95 -1.99
CA GLN A 115 9.56 14.67 -1.38
C GLN A 115 8.98 15.66 -2.42
N ALA A 116 7.68 15.53 -2.69
CA ALA A 116 6.98 16.30 -3.72
C ALA A 116 5.60 16.76 -3.25
N ASN A 117 4.93 17.55 -4.11
CA ASN A 117 3.51 17.85 -3.98
C ASN A 117 2.82 17.36 -5.25
N ASN A 118 2.02 16.32 -5.12
CA ASN A 118 1.28 15.74 -6.23
C ASN A 118 -0.22 15.78 -5.94
N ALA A 119 -1.00 16.21 -6.91
CA ALA A 119 -2.46 16.32 -6.82
C ALA A 119 -2.98 17.05 -5.58
N GLY A 120 -2.20 18.01 -5.05
CA GLY A 120 -2.54 18.80 -3.87
C GLY A 120 -2.17 18.19 -2.52
N ALA A 121 -1.49 17.03 -2.51
CA ALA A 121 -1.01 16.37 -1.30
C ALA A 121 0.52 16.35 -1.22
N GLN A 122 1.06 16.28 0.01
CA GLN A 122 2.47 16.11 0.27
C GLN A 122 2.83 14.63 0.19
N THR A 123 3.75 14.29 -0.72
CA THR A 123 3.98 12.91 -1.14
C THR A 123 5.46 12.50 -1.15
N TRP A 124 5.70 11.21 -1.06
CA TRP A 124 6.86 10.53 -1.61
C TRP A 124 6.56 10.23 -3.08
N GLU A 125 7.39 10.69 -3.99
CA GLU A 125 7.30 10.38 -5.41
C GLU A 125 8.34 9.31 -5.75
N ILE A 126 7.87 8.21 -6.34
CA ILE A 126 8.70 7.18 -6.96
C ILE A 126 9.15 7.74 -8.29
N THR A 127 10.44 7.99 -8.45
CA THR A 127 10.95 8.76 -9.59
C THR A 127 11.04 7.91 -10.86
N THR A 128 10.98 8.56 -12.01
CA THR A 128 11.33 7.92 -13.29
C THR A 128 12.85 7.91 -13.54
N ALA A 129 13.63 8.55 -12.69
CA ALA A 129 15.07 8.40 -12.68
C ALA A 129 15.40 6.93 -12.37
N GLY A 130 16.19 6.29 -13.17
CA GLY A 130 16.42 4.83 -13.07
C GLY A 130 15.37 3.97 -13.78
N GLY A 131 14.21 4.51 -14.17
CA GLY A 131 13.18 3.79 -14.92
C GLY A 131 11.85 3.58 -14.18
N GLY A 132 11.63 4.21 -13.03
CA GLY A 132 10.47 3.99 -12.19
C GLY A 132 10.64 2.74 -11.33
N TRP A 133 9.63 1.89 -11.27
CA TRP A 133 9.73 0.61 -10.57
C TRP A 133 10.63 -0.38 -11.31
N GLU A 134 11.77 -0.79 -10.73
CA GLU A 134 12.65 -1.80 -11.33
C GLU A 134 12.09 -3.22 -11.17
N ILE A 135 11.27 -3.45 -10.15
CA ILE A 135 10.61 -4.74 -9.93
C ILE A 135 9.13 -4.50 -9.73
N GLY A 136 8.31 -5.17 -10.53
CA GLY A 136 6.86 -5.03 -10.46
C GLY A 136 6.39 -3.63 -10.78
N VAL A 137 5.13 -3.34 -10.51
CA VAL A 137 4.52 -2.02 -10.73
C VAL A 137 3.14 -1.98 -10.07
N THR A 138 2.67 -0.82 -9.66
CA THR A 138 1.30 -0.64 -9.22
C THR A 138 0.35 -0.54 -10.40
N GLU A 139 -0.93 -0.71 -10.15
CA GLU A 139 -2.02 -0.49 -11.11
C GLU A 139 -3.26 0.05 -10.37
N PRO A 140 -4.29 0.52 -11.10
CA PRO A 140 -5.56 0.91 -10.49
C PRO A 140 -6.08 -0.17 -9.53
N GLY A 141 -6.54 0.26 -8.35
CA GLY A 141 -6.93 -0.63 -7.24
C GLY A 141 -5.84 -0.83 -6.19
N SER A 142 -4.58 -0.48 -6.48
CA SER A 142 -3.50 -0.48 -5.49
C SER A 142 -3.57 0.68 -4.49
N SER A 143 -4.44 1.66 -4.69
CA SER A 143 -4.64 2.83 -3.82
C SER A 143 -4.72 2.46 -2.34
N GLY A 144 -4.04 3.23 -1.49
CA GLY A 144 -3.99 3.00 -0.05
C GLY A 144 -2.98 1.94 0.40
N SER A 145 -2.34 1.22 -0.54
CA SER A 145 -1.30 0.25 -0.20
C SER A 145 -0.07 0.92 0.42
N PRO A 146 0.64 0.23 1.35
CA PRO A 146 1.77 0.81 2.04
C PRO A 146 3.01 0.93 1.17
N LEU A 147 3.77 2.03 1.39
CA LEU A 147 5.15 2.17 0.97
C LEU A 147 6.06 1.87 2.17
N PHE A 148 6.98 0.96 2.00
CA PHE A 148 7.97 0.59 3.01
C PHE A 148 9.34 1.20 2.70
N ASP A 149 10.05 1.60 3.76
CA ASP A 149 11.46 1.97 3.69
C ASP A 149 12.37 0.72 3.65
N ASN A 150 13.67 0.96 3.54
CA ASN A 150 14.70 -0.09 3.53
C ASN A 150 14.85 -0.87 4.87
N GLU A 151 14.16 -0.46 5.93
CA GLU A 151 14.07 -1.18 7.20
C GLU A 151 12.74 -1.92 7.38
N GLY A 152 11.85 -1.90 6.37
CA GLY A 152 10.55 -2.56 6.40
C GLY A 152 9.48 -1.83 7.22
N ARG A 153 9.61 -0.52 7.41
CA ARG A 153 8.63 0.31 8.12
C ARG A 153 7.78 1.08 7.11
N ILE A 154 6.49 1.24 7.41
CA ILE A 154 5.57 2.03 6.59
C ILE A 154 5.94 3.51 6.72
N ILE A 155 6.15 4.18 5.58
CA ILE A 155 6.43 5.61 5.46
C ILE A 155 5.36 6.39 4.70
N GLY A 156 4.42 5.69 4.08
CA GLY A 156 3.33 6.29 3.31
C GLY A 156 2.32 5.30 2.79
N GLN A 157 1.29 5.80 2.11
CA GLN A 157 0.26 5.00 1.44
C GLN A 157 0.03 5.52 0.01
N LEU A 158 -0.22 4.62 -0.94
CA LEU A 158 -0.38 4.98 -2.35
C LEU A 158 -1.58 5.91 -2.56
N TYR A 159 -1.29 7.11 -3.06
CA TYR A 159 -2.29 8.07 -3.50
C TYR A 159 -2.67 7.82 -4.97
N GLY A 160 -1.68 7.72 -5.84
CA GLY A 160 -1.90 7.52 -7.27
C GLY A 160 -0.62 7.64 -8.08
N GLY A 161 -0.77 7.77 -9.38
CA GLY A 161 0.33 7.90 -10.31
C GLY A 161 -0.06 7.53 -11.71
N GLY A 162 0.94 7.43 -12.57
CA GLY A 162 0.80 6.99 -13.95
C GLY A 162 1.39 5.60 -14.20
N ALA A 163 2.04 5.01 -13.18
CA ALA A 163 2.64 3.70 -13.31
C ALA A 163 1.59 2.63 -13.62
N ALA A 164 1.93 1.73 -14.52
CA ALA A 164 1.09 0.61 -14.94
C ALA A 164 1.92 -0.45 -15.66
N CYS A 165 1.38 -1.66 -15.76
CA CYS A 165 1.99 -2.71 -16.57
C CYS A 165 2.06 -2.33 -18.05
N SER A 166 3.20 -2.61 -18.67
CA SER A 166 3.42 -2.62 -20.11
C SER A 166 3.94 -4.01 -20.50
N GLY A 167 3.00 -4.94 -20.70
CA GLY A 167 3.33 -6.36 -20.84
C GLY A 167 3.79 -6.96 -19.49
N THR A 168 5.08 -7.30 -19.35
CA THR A 168 5.67 -7.87 -18.12
C THR A 168 6.59 -6.91 -17.38
N VAL A 169 6.68 -5.66 -17.83
CA VAL A 169 7.48 -4.59 -17.23
C VAL A 169 6.60 -3.39 -16.91
N ASP A 170 7.14 -2.41 -16.20
CA ASP A 170 6.44 -1.15 -15.97
C ASP A 170 6.44 -0.26 -17.24
N ASN A 171 5.63 0.79 -17.25
CA ASN A 171 5.55 1.76 -18.34
C ASN A 171 6.53 2.94 -18.18
N GLY A 172 7.38 2.94 -17.17
CA GLY A 172 8.35 4.00 -16.87
C GLY A 172 7.75 5.30 -16.34
N LEU A 173 6.49 5.28 -15.90
CA LEU A 173 5.84 6.43 -15.25
C LEU A 173 5.92 6.33 -13.73
N PHE A 174 5.84 7.48 -13.07
CA PHE A 174 5.98 7.56 -11.62
C PHE A 174 4.66 7.33 -10.86
N ASP A 175 4.80 6.91 -9.61
CA ASP A 175 3.76 6.89 -8.59
C ASP A 175 4.09 7.85 -7.46
N TYR A 176 3.07 8.20 -6.66
CA TYR A 176 3.24 9.02 -5.49
C TYR A 176 2.40 8.52 -4.32
N TYR A 177 3.02 8.55 -3.14
CA TYR A 177 2.48 8.06 -1.87
C TYR A 177 2.35 9.20 -0.88
N GLY A 178 1.19 9.34 -0.24
CA GLY A 178 1.04 10.31 0.86
C GLY A 178 2.03 10.03 1.99
N ARG A 179 2.72 11.09 2.48
CA ARG A 179 3.76 10.92 3.51
C ARG A 179 3.16 10.75 4.89
N LEU A 180 3.54 9.67 5.57
CA LEU A 180 3.04 9.36 6.92
C LEU A 180 3.45 10.42 7.95
N GLY A 181 4.65 10.98 7.85
CA GLY A 181 5.12 12.02 8.76
C GLY A 181 4.29 13.30 8.71
N VAL A 182 3.71 13.62 7.56
CA VAL A 182 2.77 14.74 7.38
C VAL A 182 1.41 14.44 8.02
N SER A 183 1.01 13.16 8.00
CA SER A 183 -0.29 12.69 8.50
C SER A 183 -0.35 12.53 10.02
N TRP A 184 0.82 12.45 10.67
CA TRP A 184 0.97 12.13 12.10
C TRP A 184 0.60 13.32 13.00
#